data_ae005a8be347ddd8ca7034b857f02d17
#
_entry.id   ae005a8be347ddd8ca7034b857f02d17
#
_cell.length_a   1.000
_cell.length_b   1.000
_cell.length_c   1.000
_cell.angle_alpha   90.00
_cell.angle_beta   90.00
_cell.angle_gamma   90.00
#
_symmetry.space_group_name_H-M   'P 1'
#
loop_
_entity.id
_entity.type
_entity.pdbx_description
1 polymer ?
#
loop_
_entity_poly.entity_id
_entity_poly.type
_entity_poly.pdbx_seq_one_letter_code
_entity_poly.pdbx_strand_id
1 'polypeptide(L)'
;MKKTNIFYWVFTGLFAFLMLGSAIPDIMSSPVAIQGMHTELGYPAYFVPFIGVAKLLGVIAILVPGFPRLKEWAYAGLAFDLAGATFSIFAVGKPDWMFMVLPLALATASYVFYQKRRKLLEVNNALAKQTTAFSGSAVLQ
;
A
#
# COMPACT_ATOMS: atom_id res chain seq x y z
N MET A 1 17.54 4.41 11.72
CA MET A 1 17.28 4.17 10.30
C MET A 1 17.06 2.70 9.95
N LYS A 2 17.91 1.79 10.43
CA LYS A 2 17.75 0.34 10.18
C LYS A 2 16.40 -0.20 10.70
N LYS A 3 15.97 0.17 11.90
CA LYS A 3 14.69 -0.27 12.49
C LYS A 3 13.50 0.18 11.65
N THR A 4 13.48 1.46 11.24
CA THR A 4 12.41 2.00 10.40
C THR A 4 12.34 1.29 9.05
N ASN A 5 13.49 1.01 8.45
CA ASN A 5 13.55 0.30 7.18
C ASN A 5 13.04 -1.14 7.29
N ILE A 6 13.40 -1.84 8.37
CA ILE A 6 12.93 -3.21 8.65
C ILE A 6 11.41 -3.21 8.86
N PHE A 7 10.89 -2.32 9.69
CA PHE A 7 9.44 -2.22 9.94
C PHE A 7 8.67 -1.86 8.67
N TYR A 8 9.20 -0.94 7.87
CA TYR A 8 8.61 -0.59 6.59
C TYR A 8 8.45 -1.83 5.68
N TRP A 9 9.54 -2.59 5.51
CA TRP A 9 9.53 -3.75 4.62
C TRP A 9 8.67 -4.88 5.18
N VAL A 10 8.65 -5.09 6.49
CA VAL A 10 7.79 -6.11 7.11
C VAL A 10 6.32 -5.77 6.88
N PHE A 11 5.89 -4.58 7.22
CA PHE A 11 4.49 -4.18 7.05
C PHE A 11 4.09 -4.08 5.58
N THR A 12 4.96 -3.57 4.72
CA THR A 12 4.70 -3.49 3.28
C THR A 12 4.62 -4.88 2.67
N GLY A 13 5.52 -5.78 3.04
CA GLY A 13 5.51 -7.17 2.56
C GLY A 13 4.24 -7.91 2.97
N LEU A 14 3.82 -7.79 4.24
CA LEU A 14 2.59 -8.40 4.72
C LEU A 14 1.36 -7.82 4.01
N PHE A 15 1.31 -6.52 3.87
CA PHE A 15 0.21 -5.83 3.17
C PHE A 15 0.16 -6.25 1.70
N ALA A 16 1.30 -6.25 1.02
CA ALA A 16 1.39 -6.67 -0.38
C ALA A 16 0.95 -8.13 -0.55
N PHE A 17 1.36 -9.01 0.36
CA PHE A 17 0.97 -10.42 0.34
C PHE A 17 -0.55 -10.59 0.47
N LEU A 18 -1.18 -9.87 1.41
CA LEU A 18 -2.63 -9.91 1.59
C LEU A 18 -3.37 -9.38 0.36
N MET A 19 -2.89 -8.27 -0.20
CA MET A 19 -3.51 -7.66 -1.37
C MET A 19 -3.36 -8.55 -2.61
N LEU A 20 -2.21 -9.18 -2.81
CA LEU A 20 -2.00 -10.13 -3.91
C LEU A 20 -2.87 -11.37 -3.74
N GLY A 21 -2.97 -11.89 -2.52
CA GLY A 21 -3.85 -13.02 -2.21
C GLY A 21 -5.32 -12.75 -2.54
N SER A 22 -5.74 -11.49 -2.44
CA SER A 22 -7.07 -11.05 -2.86
C SER A 22 -7.13 -10.74 -4.36
N ALA A 23 -6.10 -10.12 -4.92
CA ALA A 23 -6.08 -9.68 -6.32
C ALA A 23 -6.09 -10.85 -7.32
N ILE A 24 -5.34 -11.91 -7.04
CA ILE A 24 -5.23 -13.05 -7.97
C ILE A 24 -6.58 -13.73 -8.21
N PRO A 25 -7.36 -14.12 -7.17
CA PRO A 25 -8.71 -14.63 -7.38
C PRO A 25 -9.64 -13.66 -8.11
N ASP A 26 -9.52 -12.37 -7.82
CA ASP A 26 -10.32 -11.33 -8.49
C ASP A 26 -10.02 -11.27 -9.98
N ILE A 27 -8.74 -11.28 -10.36
CA ILE A 27 -8.31 -11.25 -11.78
C ILE A 27 -8.82 -12.48 -12.52
N MET A 28 -8.74 -13.65 -11.88
CA MET A 28 -9.17 -14.91 -12.47
C MET A 28 -10.69 -15.07 -12.46
N SER A 29 -11.42 -14.13 -11.85
CA SER A 29 -12.87 -14.22 -11.64
C SER A 29 -13.26 -15.57 -11.02
N SER A 30 -12.53 -15.96 -9.96
CA SER A 30 -12.77 -17.23 -9.30
C SER A 30 -14.20 -17.30 -8.72
N PRO A 31 -14.79 -18.50 -8.55
CA PRO A 31 -16.12 -18.63 -7.95
C PRO A 31 -16.25 -17.94 -6.60
N VAL A 32 -15.20 -17.98 -5.77
CA VAL A 32 -15.19 -17.32 -4.45
C VAL A 32 -15.24 -15.79 -4.60
N ALA A 33 -14.44 -15.23 -5.51
CA ALA A 33 -14.42 -13.79 -5.75
C ALA A 33 -15.75 -13.29 -6.34
N ILE A 34 -16.30 -14.00 -7.31
CA ILE A 34 -17.60 -13.68 -7.90
C ILE A 34 -18.71 -13.76 -6.85
N GLN A 35 -18.72 -14.80 -6.03
CA GLN A 35 -19.71 -14.94 -4.97
C GLN A 35 -19.60 -13.79 -3.97
N GLY A 36 -18.40 -13.45 -3.52
CA GLY A 36 -18.19 -12.38 -2.55
C GLY A 36 -18.57 -11.01 -3.08
N MET A 37 -18.12 -10.66 -4.26
CA MET A 37 -18.31 -9.30 -4.79
C MET A 37 -19.60 -9.13 -5.59
N HIS A 38 -19.92 -10.07 -6.46
CA HIS A 38 -21.10 -9.97 -7.31
C HIS A 38 -22.37 -10.39 -6.58
N THR A 39 -22.39 -11.57 -5.97
CA THR A 39 -23.57 -12.14 -5.36
C THR A 39 -23.90 -11.50 -4.01
N GLU A 40 -22.90 -11.33 -3.15
CA GLU A 40 -23.13 -10.83 -1.79
C GLU A 40 -23.12 -9.31 -1.69
N LEU A 41 -22.23 -8.62 -2.40
CA LEU A 41 -22.08 -7.17 -2.36
C LEU A 41 -22.80 -6.45 -3.50
N GLY A 42 -23.28 -7.16 -4.51
CA GLY A 42 -24.06 -6.59 -5.60
C GLY A 42 -23.24 -5.85 -6.67
N TYR A 43 -21.91 -6.00 -6.68
CA TYR A 43 -21.10 -5.41 -7.73
C TYR A 43 -21.28 -6.15 -9.07
N PRO A 44 -21.20 -5.44 -10.22
CA PRO A 44 -21.25 -6.09 -11.52
C PRO A 44 -20.12 -7.13 -11.67
N ALA A 45 -20.39 -8.22 -12.39
CA ALA A 45 -19.41 -9.30 -12.57
C ALA A 45 -18.13 -8.80 -13.25
N TYR A 46 -18.21 -7.87 -14.21
CA TYR A 46 -17.03 -7.30 -14.89
C TYR A 46 -16.15 -6.48 -13.94
N PHE A 47 -16.69 -5.99 -12.82
CA PHE A 47 -15.95 -5.21 -11.85
C PHE A 47 -14.90 -6.04 -11.11
N VAL A 48 -15.18 -7.33 -10.89
CA VAL A 48 -14.30 -8.23 -10.13
C VAL A 48 -12.90 -8.31 -10.74
N PRO A 49 -12.73 -8.68 -12.04
CA PRO A 49 -11.38 -8.70 -12.63
C PRO A 49 -10.78 -7.30 -12.76
N PHE A 50 -11.59 -6.26 -12.95
CA PHE A 50 -11.12 -4.89 -13.01
C PHE A 50 -10.44 -4.46 -11.70
N ILE A 51 -11.09 -4.68 -10.57
CA ILE A 51 -10.53 -4.32 -9.27
C ILE A 51 -9.31 -5.18 -8.93
N GLY A 52 -9.29 -6.43 -9.36
CA GLY A 52 -8.15 -7.32 -9.21
C GLY A 52 -6.91 -6.79 -9.92
N VAL A 53 -7.05 -6.35 -11.16
CA VAL A 53 -5.95 -5.73 -11.93
C VAL A 53 -5.51 -4.42 -11.25
N ALA A 54 -6.44 -3.58 -10.80
CA ALA A 54 -6.12 -2.34 -10.11
C ALA A 54 -5.32 -2.60 -8.82
N LYS A 55 -5.70 -3.60 -8.04
CA LYS A 55 -4.96 -4.02 -6.83
C LYS A 55 -3.55 -4.48 -7.18
N LEU A 56 -3.41 -5.30 -8.21
CA LEU A 56 -2.10 -5.80 -8.66
C LEU A 56 -1.19 -4.65 -9.05
N LEU A 57 -1.68 -3.69 -9.83
CA LEU A 57 -0.92 -2.51 -10.22
C LEU A 57 -0.51 -1.67 -9.00
N GLY A 58 -1.43 -1.51 -8.04
CA GLY A 58 -1.15 -0.82 -6.79
C GLY A 58 -0.05 -1.49 -5.97
N VAL A 59 -0.10 -2.81 -5.85
CA VAL A 59 0.93 -3.59 -5.13
C VAL A 59 2.29 -3.45 -5.82
N ILE A 60 2.33 -3.57 -7.14
CA ILE A 60 3.57 -3.39 -7.90
C ILE A 60 4.14 -1.99 -7.64
N ALA A 61 3.29 -0.97 -7.67
CA ALA A 61 3.70 0.42 -7.45
C ALA A 61 4.30 0.66 -6.06
N ILE A 62 3.76 0.03 -5.00
CA ILE A 62 4.31 0.18 -3.65
C ILE A 62 5.61 -0.60 -3.45
N LEU A 63 5.84 -1.66 -4.22
CA LEU A 63 7.05 -2.47 -4.11
C LEU A 63 8.22 -1.90 -4.93
N VAL A 64 7.96 -1.16 -6.01
CA VAL A 64 8.99 -0.61 -6.88
C VAL A 64 9.62 0.62 -6.22
N PRO A 65 10.95 0.67 -6.04
CA PRO A 65 11.63 1.84 -5.50
C PRO A 65 11.77 2.97 -6.53
N GLY A 66 11.93 4.20 -6.05
CA GLY A 66 12.28 5.34 -6.90
C GLY A 66 11.13 6.18 -7.46
N PHE A 67 9.89 5.86 -7.13
CA PHE A 67 8.71 6.60 -7.61
C PHE A 67 7.82 7.08 -6.44
N PRO A 68 8.20 8.15 -5.73
CA PRO A 68 7.47 8.57 -4.53
C PRO A 68 6.03 9.01 -4.79
N ARG A 69 5.76 9.69 -5.89
CA ARG A 69 4.39 10.11 -6.25
C ARG A 69 3.52 8.93 -6.58
N LEU A 70 4.06 7.98 -7.36
CA LEU A 70 3.35 6.76 -7.73
C LEU A 70 3.03 5.93 -6.50
N LYS A 71 3.95 5.84 -5.54
CA LYS A 71 3.71 5.14 -4.27
C LYS A 71 2.59 5.77 -3.47
N GLU A 72 2.57 7.09 -3.35
CA GLU A 72 1.50 7.79 -2.63
C GLU A 72 0.13 7.56 -3.27
N TRP A 73 0.06 7.62 -4.59
CA TRP A 73 -1.16 7.32 -5.33
C TRP A 73 -1.60 5.86 -5.12
N ALA A 74 -0.64 4.94 -5.15
CA ALA A 74 -0.92 3.52 -4.93
C ALA A 74 -1.44 3.26 -3.51
N TYR A 75 -0.83 3.85 -2.48
CA TYR A 75 -1.33 3.74 -1.11
C TYR A 75 -2.73 4.33 -0.96
N ALA A 76 -2.98 5.49 -1.57
CA ALA A 76 -4.30 6.11 -1.56
C ALA A 76 -5.34 5.20 -2.25
N GLY A 77 -5.02 4.68 -3.43
CA GLY A 77 -5.91 3.78 -4.18
C GLY A 77 -6.23 2.51 -3.41
N LEU A 78 -5.22 1.86 -2.85
CA LEU A 78 -5.40 0.65 -2.05
C LEU A 78 -6.17 0.93 -0.76
N ALA A 79 -5.94 2.08 -0.13
CA ALA A 79 -6.69 2.50 1.06
C ALA A 79 -8.17 2.75 0.73
N PHE A 80 -8.46 3.39 -0.39
CA PHE A 80 -9.85 3.58 -0.85
C PHE A 80 -10.51 2.25 -1.21
N ASP A 81 -9.79 1.33 -1.83
CA ASP A 81 -10.30 -0.02 -2.12
C ASP A 81 -10.71 -0.73 -0.83
N LEU A 82 -9.84 -0.73 0.18
CA LEU A 82 -10.12 -1.35 1.48
C LEU A 82 -11.26 -0.65 2.22
N ALA A 83 -11.28 0.68 2.20
CA ALA A 83 -12.34 1.44 2.82
C ALA A 83 -13.68 1.19 2.14
N GLY A 84 -13.70 1.16 0.81
CA GLY A 84 -14.90 0.84 0.03
C GLY A 84 -15.40 -0.57 0.29
N ALA A 85 -14.49 -1.55 0.33
CA ALA A 85 -14.83 -2.93 0.65
C ALA A 85 -15.41 -3.04 2.07
N THR A 86 -14.77 -2.39 3.05
CA THR A 86 -15.25 -2.37 4.44
C THR A 86 -16.64 -1.77 4.53
N PHE A 87 -16.83 -0.63 3.88
CA PHE A 87 -18.15 0.04 3.85
C PHE A 87 -19.20 -0.84 3.20
N SER A 88 -18.88 -1.49 2.09
CA SER A 88 -19.82 -2.36 1.37
C SER A 88 -20.25 -3.54 2.22
N ILE A 89 -19.31 -4.19 2.91
CA ILE A 89 -19.60 -5.31 3.81
C ILE A 89 -20.48 -4.85 4.98
N PHE A 90 -20.16 -3.68 5.54
CA PHE A 90 -20.97 -3.09 6.62
C PHE A 90 -22.38 -2.75 6.14
N ALA A 91 -22.49 -2.17 4.94
CA ALA A 91 -23.80 -1.74 4.39
C ALA A 91 -24.74 -2.91 4.12
N VAL A 92 -24.23 -4.10 3.76
CA VAL A 92 -25.06 -5.31 3.59
C VAL A 92 -25.33 -6.04 4.91
N GLY A 93 -24.84 -5.50 6.04
CA GLY A 93 -25.12 -6.02 7.37
C GLY A 93 -24.31 -7.24 7.79
N LYS A 94 -23.20 -7.54 7.11
CA LYS A 94 -22.33 -8.67 7.46
C LYS A 94 -21.35 -8.29 8.57
N PRO A 95 -21.08 -9.19 9.54
CA PRO A 95 -20.08 -8.93 10.59
C PRO A 95 -18.65 -9.02 10.08
N ASP A 96 -18.42 -9.51 8.87
CA ASP A 96 -17.11 -9.75 8.26
C ASP A 96 -16.29 -8.47 8.09
N TRP A 97 -16.90 -7.29 8.19
CA TRP A 97 -16.17 -6.01 8.12
C TRP A 97 -15.06 -5.92 9.18
N MET A 98 -15.18 -6.65 10.29
CA MET A 98 -14.16 -6.68 11.33
C MET A 98 -12.83 -7.26 10.83
N PHE A 99 -12.88 -8.21 9.88
CA PHE A 99 -11.68 -8.78 9.27
C PHE A 99 -10.93 -7.79 8.38
N MET A 100 -11.59 -6.73 7.94
CA MET A 100 -10.97 -5.68 7.13
C MET A 100 -10.09 -4.74 7.96
N VAL A 101 -10.21 -4.78 9.29
CA VAL A 101 -9.38 -3.97 10.19
C VAL A 101 -7.90 -4.35 10.05
N LEU A 102 -7.59 -5.63 9.89
CA LEU A 102 -6.21 -6.09 9.73
C LEU A 102 -5.53 -5.51 8.48
N PRO A 103 -6.06 -5.67 7.25
CA PRO A 103 -5.42 -5.06 6.08
C PRO A 103 -5.39 -3.53 6.14
N LEU A 104 -6.40 -2.89 6.71
CA LEU A 104 -6.39 -1.43 6.91
C LEU A 104 -5.28 -1.00 7.87
N ALA A 105 -5.11 -1.73 8.98
CA ALA A 105 -4.04 -1.47 9.93
C ALA A 105 -2.66 -1.67 9.30
N LEU A 106 -2.48 -2.72 8.51
CA LEU A 106 -1.23 -2.98 7.78
C LEU A 106 -0.95 -1.91 6.75
N ALA A 107 -1.95 -1.46 6.01
CA ALA A 107 -1.82 -0.38 5.03
C ALA A 107 -1.39 0.92 5.72
N THR A 108 -2.04 1.26 6.84
CA THR A 108 -1.71 2.45 7.62
C THR A 108 -0.30 2.36 8.19
N ALA A 109 0.08 1.24 8.78
CA ALA A 109 1.41 1.03 9.33
C ALA A 109 2.48 1.12 8.24
N SER A 110 2.27 0.46 7.11
CA SER A 110 3.18 0.52 5.95
C SER A 110 3.37 1.96 5.48
N TYR A 111 2.29 2.72 5.34
CA TYR A 111 2.35 4.11 4.92
C TYR A 111 3.06 5.00 5.93
N VAL A 112 2.78 4.84 7.22
CA VAL A 112 3.44 5.61 8.29
C VAL A 112 4.95 5.36 8.28
N PHE A 113 5.38 4.11 8.19
CA PHE A 113 6.80 3.79 8.11
C PHE A 113 7.43 4.23 6.79
N TYR A 114 6.68 4.22 5.70
CA TYR A 114 7.12 4.79 4.43
C TYR A 114 7.44 6.29 4.58
N GLN A 115 6.55 7.05 5.22
CA GLN A 115 6.76 8.47 5.45
C GLN A 115 7.95 8.73 6.40
N LYS A 116 8.09 7.95 7.46
CA LYS A 116 9.25 8.05 8.36
C LYS A 116 10.55 7.77 7.63
N ARG A 117 10.59 6.72 6.84
CA ARG A 117 11.77 6.37 6.03
C ARG A 117 12.13 7.49 5.07
N ARG A 118 11.15 8.05 4.39
CA ARG A 118 11.33 9.15 3.44
C ARG A 118 11.93 10.39 4.12
N LYS A 119 11.38 10.78 5.28
CA LYS A 119 11.89 11.91 6.07
C LYS A 119 13.34 11.69 6.52
N LEU A 120 13.67 10.49 6.99
CA LEU A 120 15.03 10.15 7.40
C LEU A 120 16.01 10.22 6.23
N LEU A 121 15.61 9.76 5.05
CA LEU A 121 16.45 9.86 3.84
C LEU A 121 16.67 11.31 3.43
N GLU A 122 15.63 12.13 3.50
CA GLU A 122 15.73 13.57 3.20
C GLU A 122 16.69 14.28 4.15
N VAL A 123 16.60 14.02 5.46
CA VAL A 123 17.49 14.57 6.48
C VAL A 123 18.93 14.12 6.23
N ASN A 124 19.16 12.83 5.99
CA ASN A 124 20.49 12.30 5.71
C ASN A 124 21.11 12.93 4.46
N ASN A 125 20.33 13.10 3.40
CA ASN A 125 20.78 13.73 2.16
C ASN A 125 21.13 15.21 2.38
N ALA A 126 20.33 15.93 3.17
CA ALA A 126 20.60 17.33 3.51
C ALA A 126 21.89 17.46 4.31
N LEU A 127 22.11 16.60 5.30
CA LEU A 127 23.33 16.57 6.11
C LEU A 127 24.56 16.26 5.25
N ALA A 128 24.46 15.28 4.34
CA ALA A 128 25.54 14.93 3.43
C ALA A 128 25.92 16.11 2.53
N LYS A 129 24.94 16.85 2.01
CA LYS A 129 25.19 18.06 1.20
C LYS A 129 25.89 19.15 2.01
N GLN A 130 25.50 19.38 3.25
CA GLN A 130 26.13 20.35 4.12
C GLN A 130 27.57 19.97 4.41
N THR A 131 27.84 18.71 4.72
CA THR A 131 29.18 18.20 4.98
C THR A 131 30.08 18.37 3.76
N THR A 132 29.58 18.04 2.56
CA THR A 132 30.32 18.21 1.30
C THR A 132 30.63 19.69 1.04
N ALA A 133 29.67 20.58 1.22
CA ALA A 133 29.85 22.02 1.04
C ALA A 133 30.87 22.59 2.03
N PHE A 134 30.83 22.14 3.28
CA PHE A 134 31.78 22.56 4.31
C PHE A 134 33.21 22.08 3.99
N SER A 135 33.37 20.81 3.59
CA SER A 135 34.68 20.26 3.18
C SER A 135 35.23 20.97 1.96
N GLY A 136 34.40 21.30 0.98
CA GLY A 136 34.80 22.05 -0.20
C GLY A 136 35.28 23.46 0.12
N SER A 137 34.64 24.17 1.02
CA SER A 137 35.08 25.51 1.43
C SER A 137 36.35 25.46 2.26
N ALA A 138 36.55 24.42 3.07
CA ALA A 138 37.81 24.25 3.84
C ALA A 138 39.03 23.99 2.94
N VAL A 139 38.86 23.29 1.82
CA VAL A 139 39.94 23.02 0.86
C VAL A 139 40.35 24.29 0.10
N LEU A 140 39.47 25.25 -0.09
CA LEU A 140 39.72 26.49 -0.81
C LEU A 140 40.40 27.58 0.05
N GLN A 141 40.59 27.39 1.36
CA GLN A 141 41.30 28.25 2.28
C GLN A 141 42.75 27.80 2.45
#